data_f2e1c156f0aadc2b5625fd902d8ef3e4
#
_entry.id   f2e1c156f0aadc2b5625fd902d8ef3e4
#
_cell.length_a   1.000
_cell.length_b   1.000
_cell.length_c   1.000
_cell.angle_alpha   90.00
_cell.angle_beta   90.00
_cell.angle_gamma   90.00
#
_symmetry.space_group_name_H-M   'P 1'
#
loop_
_entity.id
_entity.type
_entity.pdbx_description
1 polymer ?
#
loop_
_entity_poly.entity_id
_entity_poly.type
_entity_poly.pdbx_seq_one_letter_code
_entity_poly.pdbx_strand_id
1 'polypeptide(L)'
;ALSGGQRQAIALIMATLKRPELLLLDEHTAALDPRTSRQVMQMTSDLIEKEGLTALMITHQLPDAIEYCDRILLMHKGQIQHIYDQEEVKNLSAPVLYRHLEDLIEAEAQAPL
;
A
#
# COMPACT_ATOMS: atom_id res chain seq x y z
N ALA A 1 25.15 10.19 9.36
CA ALA A 1 24.11 9.18 9.49
C ALA A 1 23.06 9.34 8.39
N LEU A 2 22.53 8.22 7.92
CA LEU A 2 21.47 8.23 6.90
C LEU A 2 20.12 8.61 7.51
N SER A 3 19.32 9.39 6.77
CA SER A 3 17.93 9.66 7.15
C SER A 3 17.09 8.39 7.00
N GLY A 4 15.91 8.39 7.62
CA GLY A 4 14.96 7.28 7.46
C GLY A 4 14.57 7.03 6.01
N GLY A 5 14.35 8.10 5.23
CA GLY A 5 14.04 8.00 3.81
C GLY A 5 15.20 7.44 3.00
N GLN A 6 16.42 7.84 3.31
CA GLN A 6 17.61 7.31 2.63
C GLN A 6 17.82 5.83 2.93
N ARG A 7 17.57 5.39 4.17
CA ARG A 7 17.65 3.97 4.53
C ARG A 7 16.61 3.16 3.76
N GLN A 8 15.38 3.65 3.66
CA GLN A 8 14.32 2.99 2.91
C GLN A 8 14.65 2.92 1.43
N ALA A 9 15.21 3.98 0.87
CA ALA A 9 15.61 4.01 -0.53
C ALA A 9 16.69 2.95 -0.81
N ILE A 10 17.71 2.85 0.05
CA ILE A 10 18.78 1.87 -0.10
C ILE A 10 18.22 0.44 0.03
N ALA A 11 17.38 0.18 1.04
CA ALA A 11 16.78 -1.12 1.24
C ALA A 11 15.94 -1.54 0.03
N LEU A 12 15.18 -0.61 -0.54
CA LEU A 12 14.37 -0.85 -1.72
C LEU A 12 15.22 -1.19 -2.94
N ILE A 13 16.28 -0.40 -3.20
CA ILE A 13 17.19 -0.65 -4.29
C ILE A 13 17.84 -2.03 -4.15
N MET A 14 18.32 -2.38 -2.96
CA MET A 14 18.94 -3.68 -2.71
C MET A 14 17.96 -4.83 -2.93
N ALA A 15 16.71 -4.67 -2.52
CA ALA A 15 15.67 -5.67 -2.74
C ALA A 15 15.38 -5.86 -4.23
N THR A 16 15.35 -4.77 -5.01
CA THR A 16 15.05 -4.85 -6.44
C THR A 16 16.21 -5.39 -7.27
N LEU A 17 17.46 -5.21 -6.82
CA LEU A 17 18.63 -5.74 -7.50
C LEU A 17 18.61 -7.27 -7.60
N LYS A 18 17.96 -7.93 -6.68
CA LYS A 18 17.82 -9.39 -6.68
C LYS A 18 16.77 -9.90 -7.68
N ARG A 19 16.05 -9.00 -8.32
CA ARG A 19 14.96 -9.29 -9.27
C ARG A 19 13.98 -10.33 -8.71
N PRO A 20 13.30 -10.03 -7.61
CA PRO A 20 12.36 -10.98 -6.99
C PRO A 20 11.14 -11.21 -7.88
N GLU A 21 10.54 -12.38 -7.77
CA GLU A 21 9.27 -12.66 -8.41
C GLU A 21 8.14 -11.86 -7.75
N LEU A 22 8.26 -11.61 -6.46
CA LEU A 22 7.31 -10.81 -5.69
C LEU A 22 8.08 -9.90 -4.74
N LEU A 23 7.83 -8.59 -4.83
CA LEU A 23 8.35 -7.60 -3.90
C LEU A 23 7.29 -7.35 -2.82
N LEU A 24 7.63 -7.64 -1.57
CA LEU A 24 6.72 -7.41 -0.45
C LEU A 24 7.10 -6.13 0.28
N LEU A 25 6.16 -5.20 0.39
CA LEU A 25 6.33 -3.90 1.03
C LEU A 25 5.36 -3.80 2.20
N ASP A 26 5.88 -3.91 3.43
CA ASP A 26 5.05 -3.88 4.63
C ASP A 26 5.23 -2.53 5.34
N GLU A 27 4.28 -1.62 5.08
CA GLU A 27 4.24 -0.28 5.68
C GLU A 27 5.58 0.45 5.60
N HIS A 28 6.25 0.35 4.46
CA HIS A 28 7.64 0.78 4.30
C HIS A 28 7.85 2.30 4.41
N THR A 29 6.79 3.09 4.41
CA THR A 29 6.87 4.55 4.57
C THR A 29 6.24 5.05 5.87
N ALA A 30 5.76 4.16 6.73
CA ALA A 30 4.96 4.52 7.91
C ALA A 30 5.69 5.41 8.90
N ALA A 31 7.00 5.25 9.05
CA ALA A 31 7.80 6.03 9.99
C ALA A 31 8.39 7.32 9.40
N LEU A 32 8.05 7.64 8.15
CA LEU A 32 8.59 8.79 7.44
C LEU A 32 7.64 9.99 7.50
N ASP A 33 8.20 11.20 7.44
CA ASP A 33 7.37 12.39 7.33
C ASP A 33 6.63 12.40 5.97
N PRO A 34 5.56 13.20 5.81
CA PRO A 34 4.73 13.16 4.60
C PRO A 34 5.50 13.44 3.31
N ARG A 35 6.45 14.36 3.34
CA ARG A 35 7.23 14.71 2.14
C ARG A 35 8.15 13.57 1.73
N THR A 36 8.89 13.02 2.68
CA THR A 36 9.81 11.92 2.46
C THR A 36 9.05 10.66 2.06
N SER A 37 7.91 10.42 2.69
CA SER A 37 7.02 9.31 2.36
C SER A 37 6.60 9.36 0.88
N ARG A 38 6.18 10.53 0.39
CA ARG A 38 5.81 10.68 -1.02
C ARG A 38 6.98 10.42 -1.97
N GLN A 39 8.18 10.89 -1.59
CA GLN A 39 9.39 10.66 -2.40
C GLN A 39 9.72 9.17 -2.48
N VAL A 40 9.66 8.47 -1.37
CA VAL A 40 9.93 7.02 -1.33
C VAL A 40 8.86 6.25 -2.09
N MET A 41 7.58 6.61 -1.95
CA MET A 41 6.51 5.98 -2.70
C MET A 41 6.66 6.16 -4.20
N GLN A 42 7.01 7.36 -4.65
CA GLN A 42 7.23 7.62 -6.08
C GLN A 42 8.40 6.79 -6.60
N MET A 43 9.49 6.74 -5.85
CA MET A 43 10.65 5.93 -6.22
C MET A 43 10.29 4.44 -6.27
N THR A 44 9.50 3.96 -5.30
CA THR A 44 9.03 2.58 -5.26
C THR A 44 8.23 2.24 -6.52
N SER A 45 7.28 3.11 -6.86
CA SER A 45 6.44 2.93 -8.06
C SER A 45 7.28 2.91 -9.34
N ASP A 46 8.22 3.84 -9.45
CA ASP A 46 9.10 3.94 -10.62
C ASP A 46 9.96 2.69 -10.77
N LEU A 47 10.51 2.15 -9.68
CA LEU A 47 11.33 0.94 -9.72
C LEU A 47 10.51 -0.29 -10.10
N ILE A 48 9.31 -0.44 -9.55
CA ILE A 48 8.41 -1.55 -9.88
C ILE A 48 8.08 -1.53 -11.36
N GLU A 49 7.75 -0.36 -11.91
CA GLU A 49 7.43 -0.21 -13.32
C GLU A 49 8.65 -0.46 -14.20
N LYS A 50 9.78 0.16 -13.87
CA LYS A 50 11.01 0.04 -14.65
C LYS A 50 11.53 -1.40 -14.73
N GLU A 51 11.50 -2.10 -13.59
CA GLU A 51 12.02 -3.47 -13.50
C GLU A 51 10.96 -4.53 -13.80
N GLY A 52 9.72 -4.13 -14.08
CA GLY A 52 8.63 -5.06 -14.38
C GLY A 52 8.30 -6.00 -13.24
N LEU A 53 8.34 -5.49 -12.01
CA LEU A 53 8.12 -6.31 -10.82
C LEU A 53 6.64 -6.44 -10.46
N THR A 54 6.29 -7.56 -9.84
CA THR A 54 5.03 -7.72 -9.14
C THR A 54 5.25 -7.36 -7.68
N ALA A 55 4.40 -6.49 -7.14
CA ALA A 55 4.56 -6.02 -5.76
C ALA A 55 3.26 -6.16 -4.98
N LEU A 56 3.40 -6.51 -3.70
CA LEU A 56 2.30 -6.52 -2.74
C LEU A 56 2.66 -5.53 -1.63
N MET A 57 1.85 -4.49 -1.47
CA MET A 57 2.06 -3.48 -0.45
C MET A 57 0.99 -3.56 0.64
N ILE A 58 1.44 -3.60 1.88
CA ILE A 58 0.56 -3.53 3.05
C ILE A 58 0.67 -2.10 3.59
N THR A 59 -0.46 -1.41 3.70
CA THR A 59 -0.47 -0.02 4.17
C THR A 59 -1.78 0.35 4.86
N HIS A 60 -1.70 1.28 5.80
CA HIS A 60 -2.86 1.97 6.37
C HIS A 60 -3.11 3.33 5.68
N GLN A 61 -2.23 3.71 4.77
CA GLN A 61 -2.34 4.97 4.03
C GLN A 61 -3.21 4.75 2.80
N LEU A 62 -4.52 4.89 2.96
CA LEU A 62 -5.48 4.62 1.88
C LEU A 62 -5.27 5.47 0.64
N PRO A 63 -4.91 6.77 0.74
CA PRO A 63 -4.58 7.53 -0.46
C PRO A 63 -3.43 6.94 -1.27
N ASP A 64 -2.41 6.39 -0.61
CA ASP A 64 -1.28 5.75 -1.29
C ASP A 64 -1.72 4.49 -2.03
N ALA A 65 -2.59 3.69 -1.41
CA ALA A 65 -3.12 2.50 -2.06
C ALA A 65 -3.86 2.85 -3.34
N ILE A 66 -4.68 3.90 -3.31
CA ILE A 66 -5.46 4.33 -4.48
C ILE A 66 -4.56 4.91 -5.56
N GLU A 67 -3.56 5.71 -5.17
CA GLU A 67 -2.68 6.38 -6.13
C GLU A 67 -1.71 5.43 -6.83
N TYR A 68 -1.15 4.46 -6.10
CA TYR A 68 -0.02 3.68 -6.60
C TYR A 68 -0.35 2.23 -6.94
N CYS A 69 -1.49 1.70 -6.52
CA CYS A 69 -1.81 0.30 -6.71
C CYS A 69 -2.82 0.08 -7.82
N ASP A 70 -2.66 -1.02 -8.56
CA ASP A 70 -3.60 -1.43 -9.60
C ASP A 70 -4.84 -2.10 -9.02
N ARG A 71 -4.65 -2.84 -7.92
CA ARG A 71 -5.71 -3.59 -7.25
C ARG A 71 -5.59 -3.38 -5.74
N ILE A 72 -6.71 -3.39 -5.04
CA ILE A 72 -6.74 -3.21 -3.60
C ILE A 72 -7.52 -4.36 -2.97
N LEU A 73 -6.92 -4.99 -1.95
CA LEU A 73 -7.58 -5.97 -1.11
C LEU A 73 -7.88 -5.32 0.23
N LEU A 74 -9.16 -5.21 0.57
CA LEU A 74 -9.57 -4.68 1.86
C LEU A 74 -9.64 -5.83 2.85
N MET A 75 -8.80 -5.77 3.87
CA MET A 75 -8.70 -6.83 4.87
C MET A 75 -9.18 -6.35 6.23
N HIS A 76 -9.82 -7.24 6.97
CA HIS A 76 -10.23 -7.01 8.33
C HIS A 76 -10.20 -8.32 9.09
N LYS A 77 -9.53 -8.33 10.23
CA LYS A 77 -9.37 -9.50 11.10
C LYS A 77 -8.90 -10.75 10.36
N GLY A 78 -7.86 -10.57 9.55
CA GLY A 78 -7.24 -11.69 8.85
C GLY A 78 -8.03 -12.22 7.66
N GLN A 79 -9.11 -11.56 7.27
CA GLN A 79 -9.95 -11.99 6.15
C GLN A 79 -10.03 -10.91 5.08
N ILE A 80 -10.06 -11.35 3.82
CA ILE A 80 -10.30 -10.44 2.69
C ILE A 80 -11.80 -10.16 2.64
N GLN A 81 -12.18 -8.90 2.84
CA GLN A 81 -13.56 -8.45 2.84
C GLN A 81 -14.04 -8.02 1.46
N HIS A 82 -13.15 -7.44 0.68
CA HIS A 82 -13.47 -6.99 -0.67
C HIS A 82 -12.21 -6.89 -1.50
N ILE A 83 -12.33 -7.15 -2.79
CA ILE A 83 -11.25 -6.97 -3.77
C ILE A 83 -11.72 -5.93 -4.77
N TYR A 84 -11.01 -4.80 -4.83
CA TYR A 84 -11.21 -3.77 -5.85
C TYR A 84 -10.32 -4.10 -7.03
N ASP A 85 -10.91 -4.34 -8.20
CA ASP A 85 -10.14 -4.57 -9.42
C ASP A 85 -9.58 -3.26 -9.98
N GLN A 86 -8.81 -3.36 -11.04
CA GLN A 86 -8.12 -2.19 -11.62
C GLN A 86 -9.10 -1.09 -12.03
N GLU A 87 -10.24 -1.44 -12.58
CA GLU A 87 -11.24 -0.46 -13.01
C GLU A 87 -11.92 0.20 -11.80
N GLU A 88 -12.24 -0.57 -10.79
CA GLU A 88 -12.84 -0.06 -9.56
C GLU A 88 -11.88 0.91 -8.84
N VAL A 89 -10.58 0.60 -8.80
CA VAL A 89 -9.57 1.47 -8.19
C VAL A 89 -9.49 2.82 -8.89
N LYS A 90 -9.60 2.85 -10.22
CA LYS A 90 -9.58 4.10 -10.99
C LYS A 90 -10.72 5.05 -10.61
N ASN A 91 -11.84 4.51 -10.16
CA ASN A 91 -13.02 5.28 -9.78
C ASN A 91 -13.20 5.43 -8.28
N LEU A 92 -12.24 4.93 -7.51
CA LEU A 92 -12.31 4.91 -6.05
C LEU A 92 -11.67 6.16 -5.47
N SER A 93 -12.30 6.74 -4.44
CA SER A 93 -11.73 7.85 -3.68
C SER A 93 -11.38 7.40 -2.27
N ALA A 94 -10.43 8.09 -1.63
CA ALA A 94 -10.05 7.78 -0.25
C ALA A 94 -11.22 7.88 0.73
N PRO A 95 -12.09 8.92 0.66
CA PRO A 95 -13.26 8.98 1.56
C PRO A 95 -14.21 7.78 1.39
N VAL A 96 -14.43 7.31 0.17
CA VAL A 96 -15.28 6.15 -0.07
C VAL A 96 -14.67 4.88 0.50
N LEU A 97 -13.37 4.69 0.31
CA LEU A 97 -12.66 3.54 0.85
C LEU A 97 -12.66 3.55 2.39
N TYR A 98 -12.44 4.71 3.01
CA TYR A 98 -12.54 4.86 4.47
C TYR A 98 -13.92 4.50 4.97
N ARG A 99 -14.97 4.96 4.29
CA ARG A 99 -16.35 4.64 4.67
C ARG A 99 -16.61 3.14 4.62
N HIS A 100 -16.14 2.47 3.58
CA HIS A 100 -16.30 1.02 3.46
C HIS A 100 -15.61 0.30 4.62
N LEU A 101 -14.39 0.72 4.98
CA LEU A 101 -13.68 0.14 6.11
C LEU A 101 -14.40 0.41 7.43
N GLU A 102 -14.88 1.63 7.65
CA GLU A 102 -15.66 1.98 8.84
C GLU A 102 -16.93 1.14 8.95
N ASP A 103 -17.64 0.94 7.86
CA ASP A 103 -18.87 0.14 7.82
C ASP A 103 -18.57 -1.32 8.19
N LEU A 104 -17.46 -1.87 7.75
CA LEU A 104 -17.04 -3.23 8.12
C LEU A 104 -16.73 -3.35 9.62
N ILE A 105 -16.02 -2.38 10.16
CA ILE A 105 -15.67 -2.35 11.59
C ILE A 105 -16.94 -2.20 12.42
N GLU A 106 -17.85 -1.33 12.03
CA GLU A 106 -19.12 -1.10 12.73
C GLU A 106 -20.03 -2.33 12.68
N ALA A 107 -20.15 -2.94 11.51
CA ALA A 107 -20.97 -4.15 11.36
C ALA A 107 -20.48 -5.28 12.26
N GLU A 108 -19.17 -5.42 12.42
CA GLU A 108 -18.59 -6.40 13.32
C GLU A 108 -18.87 -6.09 14.79
N ALA A 109 -18.74 -4.81 15.18
CA ALA A 109 -19.02 -4.39 16.55
C ALA A 109 -20.49 -4.65 16.95
N GLN A 110 -21.40 -4.69 15.98
CA GLN A 110 -22.83 -4.95 16.20
C GLN A 110 -23.21 -6.43 16.03
N ALA A 111 -22.28 -7.26 15.57
CA ALA A 111 -22.56 -8.67 15.36
C ALA A 111 -22.83 -9.38 16.70
N PRO A 112 -23.83 -10.26 16.77
CA PRO A 112 -24.05 -11.05 17.99
C PRO A 112 -22.88 -12.01 18.23
N LEU A 113 -22.54 -12.17 19.48
CA LEU A 113 -21.47 -13.10 19.88
C LEU A 113 -21.88 -14.56 19.67
#